data_153d2fdc72d61a5a593398098e4d108c
#
_entry.id   153d2fdc72d61a5a593398098e4d108c
#
_cell.length_a   1.000
_cell.length_b   1.000
_cell.length_c   1.000
_cell.angle_alpha   90.00
_cell.angle_beta   90.00
_cell.angle_gamma   90.00
#
_symmetry.space_group_name_H-M   'P 1'
#
loop_
_entity.id
_entity.type
_entity.pdbx_description
1 polymer ?
#
loop_
_entity_poly.entity_id
_entity_poly.type
_entity_poly.pdbx_seq_one_letter_code
_entity_poly.pdbx_strand_id
1 'polypeptide(L)'
;IASGGRELAEKIITDEQEHLKDYLAEHAALVAECENERTIPGRVRPRLINMSNCRNVWVHGLTLKNGASWNQHMIYSDNITTDHCRFVSEGVWNGDGWDPDSSTNCTLFACEFATGDDAVAIKSGKNPEGNKIGRPSAHIYVFDCRSTAGHGICLGSEMSGGIEDVQIWDCDLTNSWSGIEIKATPKRGGYVRGVSVRDCTASRLLVHAVPYNDDG
;
A
#
# COMPACT_ATOMS: atom_id res chain seq x y z
N ILE A 1 -13.49 -25.68 -10.89
CA ILE A 1 -12.76 -24.71 -11.73
C ILE A 1 -12.67 -25.31 -13.12
N ALA A 2 -13.24 -24.65 -14.13
CA ALA A 2 -13.21 -25.13 -15.51
C ALA A 2 -11.74 -25.22 -15.99
N SER A 3 -11.46 -26.16 -16.91
CA SER A 3 -10.10 -26.43 -17.41
C SER A 3 -9.32 -25.18 -17.86
N GLY A 4 -9.99 -24.20 -18.44
CA GLY A 4 -9.37 -22.94 -18.86
C GLY A 4 -8.86 -22.04 -17.72
N GLY A 5 -9.38 -22.18 -16.52
CA GLY A 5 -8.86 -21.44 -15.34
C GLY A 5 -7.53 -21.99 -14.84
N ARG A 6 -7.29 -23.29 -15.01
CA ARG A 6 -6.03 -23.92 -14.65
C ARG A 6 -4.90 -23.55 -15.63
N GLU A 7 -5.17 -23.59 -16.93
CA GLU A 7 -4.21 -23.19 -17.97
C GLU A 7 -3.80 -21.73 -17.84
N LEU A 8 -4.76 -20.84 -17.52
CA LEU A 8 -4.47 -19.43 -17.30
C LEU A 8 -3.60 -19.24 -16.05
N ALA A 9 -3.89 -19.95 -14.96
CA ALA A 9 -3.09 -19.89 -13.73
C ALA A 9 -1.66 -20.42 -13.95
N GLU A 10 -1.52 -21.53 -14.68
CA GLU A 10 -0.21 -22.09 -15.03
C GLU A 10 0.61 -21.12 -15.91
N LYS A 11 -0.05 -20.46 -16.87
CA LYS A 11 0.61 -19.44 -17.69
C LYS A 11 1.07 -18.24 -16.89
N ILE A 12 0.23 -17.70 -15.99
CA ILE A 12 0.59 -16.58 -15.12
C ILE A 12 1.78 -16.96 -14.25
N ILE A 13 1.79 -18.16 -13.67
CA ILE A 13 2.91 -18.64 -12.85
C ILE A 13 4.19 -18.73 -13.68
N THR A 14 4.12 -19.19 -14.91
CA THR A 14 5.28 -19.30 -15.79
C THR A 14 5.83 -17.93 -16.19
N ASP A 15 4.95 -17.01 -16.57
CA ASP A 15 5.32 -15.64 -16.92
C ASP A 15 5.97 -14.92 -15.72
N GLU A 16 5.43 -15.10 -14.52
CA GLU A 16 6.00 -14.55 -13.28
C GLU A 16 7.36 -15.19 -12.93
N GLN A 17 7.54 -16.48 -13.19
CA GLN A 17 8.82 -17.15 -12.97
C GLN A 17 9.92 -16.66 -13.94
N GLU A 18 9.58 -16.34 -15.19
CA GLU A 18 10.53 -15.75 -16.14
C GLU A 18 10.91 -14.33 -15.70
N HIS A 19 9.94 -13.50 -15.37
CA HIS A 19 10.20 -12.16 -14.81
C HIS A 19 11.03 -12.21 -13.53
N LEU A 20 10.80 -13.23 -12.69
CA LEU A 20 11.58 -13.43 -11.48
C LEU A 20 13.05 -13.74 -11.79
N LYS A 21 13.33 -14.58 -12.81
CA LYS A 21 14.72 -14.88 -13.21
C LYS A 21 15.49 -13.63 -13.61
N ASP A 22 14.88 -12.79 -14.43
CA ASP A 22 15.50 -11.54 -14.88
C ASP A 22 15.73 -10.60 -13.70
N TYR A 23 14.74 -10.47 -12.83
CA TYR A 23 14.86 -9.67 -11.61
C TYR A 23 15.97 -10.19 -10.68
N LEU A 24 16.06 -11.51 -10.47
CA LEU A 24 17.05 -12.12 -9.61
C LEU A 24 18.47 -11.94 -10.21
N ALA A 25 18.60 -11.97 -11.53
CA ALA A 25 19.87 -11.73 -12.21
C ALA A 25 20.33 -10.26 -12.09
N GLU A 26 19.39 -9.32 -12.23
CA GLU A 26 19.67 -7.87 -12.08
C GLU A 26 19.97 -7.47 -10.62
N HIS A 27 19.40 -8.20 -9.66
CA HIS A 27 19.47 -7.87 -8.24
C HIS A 27 20.17 -8.96 -7.41
N ALA A 28 21.18 -9.63 -8.01
CA ALA A 28 21.87 -10.75 -7.37
C ALA A 28 22.42 -10.42 -5.97
N ALA A 29 22.89 -9.19 -5.74
CA ALA A 29 23.38 -8.74 -4.45
C ALA A 29 22.24 -8.67 -3.41
N LEU A 30 21.06 -8.16 -3.80
CA LEU A 30 19.89 -8.06 -2.94
C LEU A 30 19.31 -9.46 -2.61
N VAL A 31 19.36 -10.37 -3.59
CA VAL A 31 18.94 -11.76 -3.42
C VAL A 31 19.84 -12.52 -2.45
N ALA A 32 21.15 -12.24 -2.47
CA ALA A 32 22.11 -12.85 -1.56
C ALA A 32 21.89 -12.44 -0.09
N GLU A 33 21.23 -11.31 0.15
CA GLU A 33 20.84 -10.86 1.49
C GLU A 33 19.54 -11.51 1.98
N CYS A 34 18.78 -12.18 1.12
CA CYS A 34 17.58 -12.90 1.52
C CYS A 34 17.95 -14.14 2.34
N GLU A 35 17.44 -14.24 3.56
CA GLU A 35 17.76 -15.34 4.49
C GLU A 35 17.34 -16.74 4.00
N ASN A 36 16.37 -16.82 3.08
CA ASN A 36 15.90 -18.07 2.50
C ASN A 36 15.03 -17.85 1.25
N GLU A 37 14.76 -18.93 0.50
CA GLU A 37 13.91 -18.95 -0.70
C GLU A 37 12.46 -18.47 -0.50
N ARG A 38 12.02 -18.28 0.76
CA ARG A 38 10.68 -17.80 1.10
C ARG A 38 10.58 -16.27 1.15
N THR A 39 11.71 -15.59 1.16
CA THR A 39 11.79 -14.11 1.10
C THR A 39 11.77 -13.63 -0.34
N ILE A 40 10.72 -13.95 -1.07
CA ILE A 40 10.53 -13.48 -2.46
C ILE A 40 10.24 -11.98 -2.44
N PRO A 41 10.87 -11.19 -3.33
CA PRO A 41 10.65 -9.75 -3.43
C PRO A 41 9.16 -9.38 -3.53
N GLY A 42 8.75 -8.32 -2.85
CA GLY A 42 7.35 -7.91 -2.71
C GLY A 42 6.59 -7.78 -4.03
N ARG A 43 7.28 -7.38 -5.11
CA ARG A 43 6.65 -7.17 -6.42
C ARG A 43 6.09 -8.44 -7.08
N VAL A 44 6.58 -9.62 -6.72
CA VAL A 44 6.09 -10.91 -7.26
C VAL A 44 5.11 -11.60 -6.33
N ARG A 45 4.89 -11.07 -5.14
CA ARG A 45 3.87 -11.58 -4.22
C ARG A 45 2.52 -10.95 -4.55
N PRO A 46 1.44 -11.74 -4.72
CA PRO A 46 0.12 -11.19 -5.05
C PRO A 46 -0.45 -10.36 -3.90
N ARG A 47 -1.18 -9.31 -4.23
CA ARG A 47 -2.05 -8.60 -3.29
C ARG A 47 -3.27 -9.47 -3.02
N LEU A 48 -3.81 -9.41 -1.80
CA LEU A 48 -4.98 -10.22 -1.46
C LEU A 48 -6.21 -9.76 -2.26
N ILE A 49 -6.44 -8.46 -2.35
CA ILE A 49 -7.41 -7.83 -3.23
C ILE A 49 -6.66 -6.78 -4.06
N ASN A 50 -6.71 -6.91 -5.38
CA ASN A 50 -6.13 -5.94 -6.30
C ASN A 50 -7.20 -5.39 -7.25
N MET A 51 -7.45 -4.10 -7.18
CA MET A 51 -8.43 -3.39 -8.00
C MET A 51 -7.69 -2.48 -8.97
N SER A 52 -7.86 -2.72 -10.26
CA SER A 52 -7.26 -1.88 -11.29
C SER A 52 -8.34 -1.24 -12.16
N ASN A 53 -8.32 0.08 -12.27
CA ASN A 53 -9.31 0.85 -13.04
C ASN A 53 -10.77 0.56 -12.64
N CYS A 54 -10.99 0.30 -11.35
CA CYS A 54 -12.33 0.04 -10.82
C CYS A 54 -13.04 1.34 -10.44
N ARG A 55 -14.37 1.31 -10.46
CA ARG A 55 -15.20 2.44 -10.02
C ARG A 55 -16.39 1.97 -9.20
N ASN A 56 -16.78 2.81 -8.23
CA ASN A 56 -17.98 2.58 -7.42
C ASN A 56 -17.93 1.22 -6.71
N VAL A 57 -16.85 0.93 -6.00
CA VAL A 57 -16.68 -0.31 -5.25
C VAL A 57 -16.90 -0.06 -3.76
N TRP A 58 -17.65 -0.94 -3.15
CA TRP A 58 -17.86 -0.95 -1.72
C TRP A 58 -17.38 -2.27 -1.11
N VAL A 59 -16.42 -2.19 -0.21
CA VAL A 59 -15.87 -3.31 0.56
C VAL A 59 -16.32 -3.15 2.01
N HIS A 60 -17.15 -4.07 2.48
CA HIS A 60 -17.81 -3.93 3.78
C HIS A 60 -17.72 -5.21 4.62
N GLY A 61 -17.39 -5.05 5.90
CA GLY A 61 -17.53 -6.10 6.93
C GLY A 61 -16.63 -7.31 6.76
N LEU A 62 -15.52 -7.18 6.03
CA LEU A 62 -14.61 -8.29 5.75
C LEU A 62 -13.46 -8.35 6.77
N THR A 63 -12.97 -9.57 7.01
CA THR A 63 -11.65 -9.77 7.62
C THR A 63 -10.66 -10.20 6.55
N LEU A 64 -9.71 -9.32 6.23
CA LEU A 64 -8.62 -9.57 5.28
C LEU A 64 -7.40 -10.01 6.07
N LYS A 65 -6.97 -11.25 5.84
CA LYS A 65 -5.94 -11.85 6.69
C LYS A 65 -4.82 -12.48 5.88
N ASN A 66 -3.58 -12.12 6.26
CA ASN A 66 -2.35 -12.75 5.76
C ASN A 66 -2.27 -12.80 4.24
N GLY A 67 -2.54 -11.68 3.57
CA GLY A 67 -2.16 -11.52 2.18
C GLY A 67 -0.66 -11.81 2.01
N ALA A 68 -0.26 -12.29 0.86
CA ALA A 68 1.16 -12.54 0.61
C ALA A 68 1.99 -11.23 0.54
N SER A 69 1.32 -10.11 0.34
CA SER A 69 1.83 -8.74 0.35
C SER A 69 0.67 -7.84 0.79
N TRP A 70 0.53 -6.62 0.26
CA TRP A 70 -0.57 -5.70 0.56
C TRP A 70 -1.94 -6.38 0.54
N ASN A 71 -2.79 -6.07 1.51
CA ASN A 71 -4.09 -6.73 1.60
C ASN A 71 -5.09 -6.16 0.60
N GLN A 72 -5.32 -4.85 0.59
CA GLN A 72 -6.23 -4.21 -0.36
C GLN A 72 -5.52 -3.09 -1.10
N HIS A 73 -5.26 -3.30 -2.38
CA HIS A 73 -4.62 -2.34 -3.27
C HIS A 73 -5.59 -1.84 -4.34
N MET A 74 -5.70 -0.55 -4.50
CA MET A 74 -6.51 0.10 -5.51
C MET A 74 -5.61 0.96 -6.38
N ILE A 75 -5.47 0.60 -7.66
CA ILE A 75 -4.68 1.39 -8.61
C ILE A 75 -5.57 1.95 -9.71
N TYR A 76 -5.38 3.23 -10.01
CA TYR A 76 -6.14 3.96 -11.05
C TYR A 76 -7.66 3.85 -10.88
N SER A 77 -8.10 3.74 -9.65
CA SER A 77 -9.50 3.51 -9.30
C SER A 77 -10.17 4.79 -8.79
N ASP A 78 -11.51 4.80 -8.78
CA ASP A 78 -12.28 5.98 -8.40
C ASP A 78 -13.55 5.59 -7.63
N ASN A 79 -13.87 6.35 -6.60
CA ASN A 79 -15.02 6.13 -5.73
C ASN A 79 -15.03 4.73 -5.09
N ILE A 80 -14.04 4.49 -4.25
CA ILE A 80 -13.88 3.23 -3.50
C ILE A 80 -14.15 3.50 -2.02
N THR A 81 -15.09 2.78 -1.45
CA THR A 81 -15.39 2.84 -0.02
C THR A 81 -15.05 1.52 0.64
N THR A 82 -14.34 1.57 1.76
CA THR A 82 -14.02 0.41 2.60
C THR A 82 -14.40 0.72 4.03
N ASP A 83 -15.24 -0.11 4.63
CA ASP A 83 -15.69 0.12 5.99
C ASP A 83 -15.97 -1.17 6.78
N HIS A 84 -15.93 -1.06 8.12
CA HIS A 84 -16.18 -2.15 9.07
C HIS A 84 -15.31 -3.39 8.77
N CYS A 85 -14.13 -3.19 8.21
CA CYS A 85 -13.20 -4.26 7.86
C CYS A 85 -12.09 -4.40 8.91
N ARG A 86 -11.53 -5.60 8.97
CA ARG A 86 -10.32 -5.88 9.76
C ARG A 86 -9.20 -6.35 8.85
N PHE A 87 -8.04 -5.73 8.99
CA PHE A 87 -6.83 -6.08 8.28
C PHE A 87 -5.84 -6.71 9.25
N VAL A 88 -5.50 -7.99 9.06
CA VAL A 88 -4.65 -8.75 9.96
C VAL A 88 -3.51 -9.40 9.20
N SER A 89 -2.32 -8.85 9.32
CA SER A 89 -1.11 -9.29 8.61
C SER A 89 0.16 -9.12 9.44
N GLU A 90 0.06 -9.19 10.76
CA GLU A 90 1.22 -9.13 11.65
C GLU A 90 2.25 -10.19 11.24
N GLY A 91 3.53 -9.78 11.16
CA GLY A 91 4.63 -10.65 10.75
C GLY A 91 4.71 -10.92 9.24
N VAL A 92 3.82 -10.34 8.43
CA VAL A 92 3.94 -10.38 6.96
C VAL A 92 4.72 -9.16 6.49
N TRP A 93 5.86 -9.38 5.86
CA TRP A 93 6.63 -8.30 5.25
C TRP A 93 5.86 -7.66 4.08
N ASN A 94 5.82 -6.34 3.99
CA ASN A 94 4.92 -5.58 3.13
C ASN A 94 3.44 -5.98 3.30
N GLY A 95 3.06 -6.29 4.53
CA GLY A 95 1.70 -6.67 4.87
C GLY A 95 0.80 -5.45 5.11
N ASP A 96 0.87 -4.44 4.23
CA ASP A 96 0.07 -3.23 4.30
C ASP A 96 -1.43 -3.57 4.30
N GLY A 97 -2.23 -2.72 4.93
CA GLY A 97 -3.68 -2.93 5.02
C GLY A 97 -4.42 -2.39 3.79
N TRP A 98 -4.41 -1.08 3.59
CA TRP A 98 -5.23 -0.39 2.60
C TRP A 98 -4.40 0.63 1.81
N ASP A 99 -4.27 0.40 0.51
CA ASP A 99 -3.31 1.06 -0.37
C ASP A 99 -3.98 1.70 -1.59
N PRO A 100 -4.51 2.93 -1.50
CA PRO A 100 -4.90 3.68 -2.68
C PRO A 100 -3.66 4.17 -3.43
N ASP A 101 -3.54 3.80 -4.70
CA ASP A 101 -2.42 4.12 -5.58
C ASP A 101 -2.92 4.83 -6.84
N SER A 102 -2.54 6.08 -7.05
CA SER A 102 -3.00 6.88 -8.17
C SER A 102 -4.54 6.84 -8.33
N SER A 103 -5.25 6.80 -7.21
CA SER A 103 -6.69 6.61 -7.11
C SER A 103 -7.37 7.81 -6.47
N THR A 104 -8.65 8.03 -6.78
CA THR A 104 -9.37 9.22 -6.35
C THR A 104 -10.68 8.86 -5.64
N ASN A 105 -11.15 9.79 -4.77
CA ASN A 105 -12.41 9.62 -4.04
C ASN A 105 -12.46 8.30 -3.25
N CYS A 106 -11.39 8.00 -2.52
CA CYS A 106 -11.31 6.77 -1.72
C CYS A 106 -11.59 7.09 -0.25
N THR A 107 -12.51 6.34 0.34
CA THR A 107 -12.94 6.51 1.73
C THR A 107 -12.73 5.23 2.53
N LEU A 108 -12.11 5.35 3.68
CA LEU A 108 -11.88 4.28 4.65
C LEU A 108 -12.40 4.72 6.02
N PHE A 109 -13.27 3.93 6.64
CA PHE A 109 -13.75 4.25 7.98
C PHE A 109 -14.20 3.02 8.78
N ALA A 110 -14.28 3.18 10.09
CA ALA A 110 -14.69 2.14 11.02
C ALA A 110 -13.91 0.81 10.84
N CYS A 111 -12.61 0.91 10.58
CA CYS A 111 -11.74 -0.23 10.29
C CYS A 111 -10.67 -0.44 11.37
N GLU A 112 -10.28 -1.71 11.55
CA GLU A 112 -9.22 -2.10 12.47
C GLU A 112 -8.03 -2.69 11.72
N PHE A 113 -6.83 -2.35 12.19
CA PHE A 113 -5.56 -2.78 11.59
C PHE A 113 -4.65 -3.43 12.63
N ALA A 114 -4.14 -4.60 12.30
CA ALA A 114 -3.00 -5.25 12.93
C ALA A 114 -2.08 -5.75 11.79
N THR A 115 -1.27 -4.85 11.25
CA THR A 115 -0.51 -5.07 10.01
C THR A 115 0.97 -5.34 10.29
N GLY A 116 1.64 -5.98 9.36
CA GLY A 116 3.08 -6.19 9.41
C GLY A 116 3.88 -5.02 8.81
N ASP A 117 3.20 -4.11 8.13
CA ASP A 117 3.74 -2.89 7.52
C ASP A 117 2.74 -1.73 7.74
N ASP A 118 2.53 -0.84 6.78
CA ASP A 118 1.63 0.29 6.91
C ASP A 118 0.16 -0.18 7.11
N ALA A 119 -0.58 0.41 8.04
CA ALA A 119 -2.03 0.17 8.13
C ALA A 119 -2.75 0.76 6.92
N VAL A 120 -2.36 1.97 6.55
CA VAL A 120 -2.78 2.68 5.34
C VAL A 120 -1.54 3.22 4.66
N ALA A 121 -1.39 2.97 3.35
CA ALA A 121 -0.31 3.53 2.56
C ALA A 121 -0.86 4.21 1.30
N ILE A 122 -0.95 5.54 1.33
CA ILE A 122 -1.41 6.33 0.20
C ILE A 122 -0.24 6.48 -0.78
N LYS A 123 -0.42 5.96 -1.98
CA LYS A 123 0.63 5.84 -3.01
C LYS A 123 0.21 6.53 -4.31
N SER A 124 1.18 6.83 -5.18
CA SER A 124 0.94 7.32 -6.54
C SER A 124 2.09 6.96 -7.49
N GLY A 125 2.47 5.70 -7.44
CA GLY A 125 3.50 5.11 -8.31
C GLY A 125 4.93 5.48 -7.95
N LYS A 126 5.85 4.71 -8.50
CA LYS A 126 7.31 4.88 -8.37
C LYS A 126 7.90 5.65 -9.55
N ASN A 127 9.06 6.26 -9.32
CA ASN A 127 9.90 6.83 -10.38
C ASN A 127 10.52 5.71 -11.26
N PRO A 128 10.78 5.92 -12.54
CA PRO A 128 10.36 7.10 -13.32
C PRO A 128 8.95 7.01 -13.88
N GLU A 129 8.29 5.85 -13.74
CA GLU A 129 6.97 5.57 -14.34
C GLU A 129 5.88 6.47 -13.73
N GLY A 130 5.79 6.52 -12.40
CA GLY A 130 4.82 7.35 -11.70
C GLY A 130 4.91 8.84 -12.06
N ASN A 131 6.14 9.35 -12.26
CA ASN A 131 6.35 10.72 -12.72
C ASN A 131 5.84 10.94 -14.16
N LYS A 132 6.02 9.95 -15.05
CA LYS A 132 5.57 10.04 -16.45
C LYS A 132 4.05 9.96 -16.55
N ILE A 133 3.42 9.07 -15.77
CA ILE A 133 1.98 8.93 -15.69
C ILE A 133 1.36 10.18 -15.04
N GLY A 134 2.00 10.70 -14.00
CA GLY A 134 1.61 11.96 -13.35
C GLY A 134 0.20 11.93 -12.77
N ARG A 135 -0.30 10.77 -12.34
CA ARG A 135 -1.64 10.61 -11.79
C ARG A 135 -1.59 10.58 -10.26
N PRO A 136 -2.08 11.60 -9.58
CA PRO A 136 -2.06 11.65 -8.12
C PRO A 136 -3.08 10.71 -7.49
N SER A 137 -2.85 10.37 -6.22
CA SER A 137 -3.92 9.99 -5.32
C SER A 137 -4.53 11.23 -4.71
N ALA A 138 -5.85 11.40 -4.81
CA ALA A 138 -6.53 12.62 -4.40
C ALA A 138 -7.92 12.34 -3.79
N HIS A 139 -8.38 13.26 -2.92
CA HIS A 139 -9.67 13.13 -2.22
C HIS A 139 -9.74 11.82 -1.42
N ILE A 140 -8.76 11.64 -0.54
CA ILE A 140 -8.62 10.44 0.31
C ILE A 140 -9.10 10.78 1.72
N TYR A 141 -10.04 10.01 2.22
CA TYR A 141 -10.66 10.23 3.52
C TYR A 141 -10.48 9.00 4.40
N VAL A 142 -9.86 9.18 5.58
CA VAL A 142 -9.62 8.09 6.55
C VAL A 142 -10.11 8.55 7.92
N PHE A 143 -11.08 7.84 8.49
CA PHE A 143 -11.62 8.23 9.79
C PHE A 143 -12.21 7.05 10.59
N ASP A 144 -12.36 7.25 11.89
CA ASP A 144 -12.89 6.24 12.80
C ASP A 144 -12.15 4.90 12.65
N CYS A 145 -10.82 4.96 12.53
CA CYS A 145 -9.96 3.80 12.33
C CYS A 145 -9.03 3.59 13.52
N ARG A 146 -8.68 2.33 13.74
CA ARG A 146 -7.76 1.96 14.81
C ARG A 146 -6.64 1.07 14.29
N SER A 147 -5.39 1.42 14.61
CA SER A 147 -4.22 0.57 14.36
C SER A 147 -3.60 0.08 15.65
N THR A 148 -3.43 -1.24 15.78
CA THR A 148 -2.85 -1.89 16.97
C THR A 148 -1.44 -2.43 16.73
N ALA A 149 -0.98 -2.47 15.48
CA ALA A 149 0.36 -2.87 15.08
C ALA A 149 0.70 -2.25 13.72
N GLY A 150 1.95 -2.36 13.29
CA GLY A 150 2.45 -1.81 12.03
C GLY A 150 2.79 -0.33 12.10
N HIS A 151 2.94 0.31 10.95
CA HIS A 151 3.45 1.68 10.87
C HIS A 151 2.39 2.77 11.04
N GLY A 152 1.11 2.48 10.94
CA GLY A 152 0.03 3.46 11.01
C GLY A 152 -0.38 3.98 9.64
N ILE A 153 -0.66 5.29 9.51
CA ILE A 153 -1.10 5.89 8.25
C ILE A 153 0.08 6.60 7.58
N CYS A 154 0.46 6.13 6.39
CA CYS A 154 1.59 6.63 5.64
C CYS A 154 1.18 7.26 4.30
N LEU A 155 1.82 8.38 3.95
CA LEU A 155 1.74 9.03 2.66
C LEU A 155 3.10 8.86 1.96
N GLY A 156 3.16 8.08 0.89
CA GLY A 156 4.42 7.62 0.28
C GLY A 156 4.89 6.27 0.89
N SER A 157 6.14 5.83 0.64
CA SER A 157 7.19 6.50 -0.15
C SER A 157 6.92 6.59 -1.66
N GLU A 158 6.07 5.77 -2.20
CA GLU A 158 5.71 5.73 -3.62
C GLU A 158 4.75 6.88 -3.93
N MET A 159 5.30 8.08 -4.19
CA MET A 159 4.51 9.31 -4.33
C MET A 159 4.85 10.11 -5.60
N SER A 160 5.36 9.41 -6.62
CA SER A 160 5.89 10.04 -7.83
C SER A 160 4.84 10.77 -8.67
N GLY A 161 3.58 10.33 -8.63
CA GLY A 161 2.44 11.00 -9.29
C GLY A 161 1.81 12.13 -8.47
N GLY A 162 2.21 12.27 -7.20
CA GLY A 162 1.66 13.24 -6.26
C GLY A 162 0.56 12.67 -5.36
N ILE A 163 0.41 13.27 -4.18
CA ILE A 163 -0.67 12.97 -3.22
C ILE A 163 -1.29 14.29 -2.79
N GLU A 164 -2.62 14.40 -2.85
CA GLU A 164 -3.30 15.64 -2.52
C GLU A 164 -4.69 15.45 -1.92
N ASP A 165 -5.15 16.43 -1.16
CA ASP A 165 -6.44 16.43 -0.47
C ASP A 165 -6.69 15.15 0.32
N VAL A 166 -5.89 14.97 1.36
CA VAL A 166 -5.99 13.85 2.30
C VAL A 166 -6.53 14.36 3.62
N GLN A 167 -7.58 13.75 4.11
CA GLN A 167 -8.18 14.11 5.39
C GLN A 167 -8.23 12.89 6.31
N ILE A 168 -7.66 13.05 7.50
CA ILE A 168 -7.55 11.99 8.52
C ILE A 168 -8.15 12.52 9.82
N TRP A 169 -9.13 11.83 10.39
CA TRP A 169 -9.72 12.26 11.67
C TRP A 169 -10.31 11.10 12.47
N ASP A 170 -10.49 11.32 13.77
CA ASP A 170 -11.06 10.35 14.71
C ASP A 170 -10.35 8.98 14.67
N CYS A 171 -9.03 8.95 14.52
CA CYS A 171 -8.24 7.72 14.45
C CYS A 171 -7.42 7.49 15.73
N ASP A 172 -7.39 6.23 16.20
CA ASP A 172 -6.50 5.78 17.27
C ASP A 172 -5.31 4.99 16.68
N LEU A 173 -4.16 5.63 16.63
CA LEU A 173 -2.91 5.09 16.10
C LEU A 173 -1.84 4.97 17.21
N THR A 174 -2.26 4.93 18.46
CA THR A 174 -1.35 4.96 19.64
C THR A 174 -0.37 3.78 19.62
N ASN A 175 -0.83 2.62 19.18
CA ASN A 175 -0.02 1.40 19.20
C ASN A 175 0.69 1.11 17.86
N SER A 176 0.58 1.99 16.89
CA SER A 176 1.36 1.90 15.66
C SER A 176 2.76 2.48 15.85
N TRP A 177 3.72 1.99 15.08
CA TRP A 177 5.13 2.40 15.21
C TRP A 177 5.37 3.86 14.78
N SER A 178 4.83 4.28 13.66
CA SER A 178 4.99 5.65 13.14
C SER A 178 3.82 6.58 13.45
N GLY A 179 2.62 6.05 13.74
CA GLY A 179 1.42 6.85 13.87
C GLY A 179 0.97 7.42 12.53
N ILE A 180 1.36 8.66 12.22
CA ILE A 180 1.13 9.29 10.91
C ILE A 180 2.49 9.68 10.33
N GLU A 181 2.74 9.31 9.06
CA GLU A 181 4.02 9.52 8.43
C GLU A 181 3.90 10.01 6.98
N ILE A 182 4.63 11.06 6.64
CA ILE A 182 4.83 11.51 5.27
C ILE A 182 6.26 11.14 4.87
N LYS A 183 6.38 10.18 3.95
CA LYS A 183 7.65 9.68 3.43
C LYS A 183 7.90 10.26 2.04
N ALA A 184 8.94 11.06 1.88
CA ALA A 184 9.33 11.62 0.59
C ALA A 184 10.83 11.44 0.33
N THR A 185 11.20 11.35 -0.94
CA THR A 185 12.59 11.42 -1.36
C THR A 185 12.72 12.23 -2.64
N PRO A 186 13.83 12.95 -2.85
CA PRO A 186 14.08 13.65 -4.10
C PRO A 186 14.02 12.73 -5.34
N LYS A 187 14.43 11.48 -5.19
CA LYS A 187 14.43 10.47 -6.26
C LYS A 187 13.00 10.12 -6.71
N ARG A 188 12.04 10.07 -5.81
CA ARG A 188 10.63 9.85 -6.17
C ARG A 188 10.05 11.02 -6.95
N GLY A 189 10.48 12.25 -6.68
CA GLY A 189 9.82 13.45 -7.20
C GLY A 189 8.39 13.54 -6.64
N GLY A 190 7.48 14.09 -7.43
CA GLY A 190 6.09 14.26 -6.99
C GLY A 190 5.91 15.31 -5.90
N TYR A 191 4.81 15.24 -5.19
CA TYR A 191 4.46 16.18 -4.12
C TYR A 191 3.45 15.58 -3.14
N VAL A 192 3.39 16.13 -1.94
CA VAL A 192 2.30 15.90 -0.97
C VAL A 192 1.76 17.26 -0.57
N ARG A 193 0.46 17.48 -0.73
CA ARG A 193 -0.19 18.77 -0.39
C ARG A 193 -1.63 18.60 0.09
N GLY A 194 -2.13 19.59 0.85
CA GLY A 194 -3.51 19.60 1.30
C GLY A 194 -3.84 18.47 2.27
N VAL A 195 -2.92 18.15 3.19
CA VAL A 195 -3.14 17.11 4.22
C VAL A 195 -3.71 17.76 5.48
N SER A 196 -4.82 17.24 5.97
CA SER A 196 -5.45 17.65 7.22
C SER A 196 -5.53 16.47 8.18
N VAL A 197 -5.07 16.67 9.40
CA VAL A 197 -5.15 15.69 10.50
C VAL A 197 -5.83 16.37 11.69
N ARG A 198 -6.90 15.77 12.22
CA ARG A 198 -7.60 16.30 13.39
C ARG A 198 -8.17 15.18 14.25
N ASP A 199 -8.32 15.44 15.52
CA ASP A 199 -8.99 14.55 16.48
C ASP A 199 -8.42 13.12 16.50
N CYS A 200 -7.11 12.96 16.27
CA CYS A 200 -6.41 11.68 16.24
C CYS A 200 -5.50 11.53 17.44
N THR A 201 -5.36 10.28 17.92
CA THR A 201 -4.31 9.91 18.87
C THR A 201 -3.26 9.09 18.12
N ALA A 202 -2.02 9.51 18.16
CA ALA A 202 -0.93 8.86 17.43
C ALA A 202 0.35 8.80 18.28
N SER A 203 1.15 7.76 18.10
CA SER A 203 2.46 7.63 18.75
C SER A 203 3.42 8.73 18.29
N ARG A 204 3.37 9.08 17.01
CA ARG A 204 4.23 10.08 16.36
C ARG A 204 3.52 10.74 15.18
N LEU A 205 4.02 11.91 14.82
CA LEU A 205 3.78 12.54 13.52
C LEU A 205 5.16 12.78 12.90
N LEU A 206 5.46 12.06 11.82
CA LEU A 206 6.72 12.14 11.12
C LEU A 206 6.53 12.77 9.73
N VAL A 207 7.31 13.80 9.44
CA VAL A 207 7.36 14.40 8.11
C VAL A 207 8.82 14.47 7.71
N HIS A 208 9.21 13.68 6.73
CA HIS A 208 10.60 13.66 6.30
C HIS A 208 10.77 13.48 4.79
N ALA A 209 11.80 14.11 4.27
CA ALA A 209 12.32 13.88 2.95
C ALA A 209 13.76 13.42 3.10
N VAL A 210 14.04 12.19 2.76
CA VAL A 210 15.36 11.58 2.90
C VAL A 210 16.01 11.38 1.55
N PRO A 211 17.35 11.47 1.44
CA PRO A 211 18.06 11.25 0.16
C PRO A 211 17.85 9.85 -0.41
N TYR A 212 17.57 8.90 0.44
CA TYR A 212 17.45 7.49 0.13
C TYR A 212 16.26 6.87 0.90
N ASN A 213 15.59 5.92 0.30
CA ASN A 213 14.74 4.95 0.99
C ASN A 213 14.93 3.57 0.37
N ASP A 214 14.61 2.53 1.12
CA ASP A 214 14.89 1.13 0.79
C ASP A 214 14.11 0.60 -0.43
N ASP A 215 13.13 1.34 -0.89
CA ASP A 215 12.32 0.95 -2.05
C ASP A 215 12.90 1.36 -3.41
N GLY A 216 14.16 1.73 -3.44
CA GLY A 216 14.92 1.93 -4.66
C GLY A 216 15.22 3.34 -5.07
#